data_0fa224c709cc7c9482fd0aad80db2220
#
_entry.id   0fa224c709cc7c9482fd0aad80db2220
#
_cell.length_a   1.000
_cell.length_b   1.000
_cell.length_c   1.000
_cell.angle_alpha   90.00
_cell.angle_beta   90.00
_cell.angle_gamma   90.00
#
_symmetry.space_group_name_H-M   'P 1'
#
loop_
_entity.id
_entity.type
_entity.pdbx_description
1 polymer ?
#
loop_
_entity_poly.entity_id
_entity_poly.type
_entity_poly.pdbx_seq_one_letter_code
_entity_poly.pdbx_strand_id
1 'polypeptide(L)'
;GVTCSDLAAEASKKALAAAGVDASEVDLIIVGTVTPDMMLPATACLVQDKIGAKNAWGFDLSIACSGFLYAMQVGVQFVATGAHKNVLAIGMDVMSSIIDYSDRQTCIIFGDGGGAALIQPSASKEDGYFIDFLHEVDGSGGDYLCMPGGGSQFPASAQTVADKMHF
;
A
#
# COMPACT_ATOMS: atom_id res chain seq x y z
N GLY A 1 -12.56 8.60 11.96
CA GLY A 1 -11.61 9.17 11.00
C GLY A 1 -11.66 8.41 9.69
N VAL A 2 -11.02 8.89 8.67
CA VAL A 2 -10.85 8.21 7.39
C VAL A 2 -9.70 7.21 7.54
N THR A 3 -9.89 5.98 7.08
CA THR A 3 -8.90 4.91 7.22
C THR A 3 -8.05 4.73 5.95
N CYS A 4 -6.96 3.98 6.06
CA CYS A 4 -6.12 3.63 4.91
C CYS A 4 -6.93 2.92 3.82
N SER A 5 -7.77 1.95 4.19
CA SER A 5 -8.60 1.22 3.23
C SER A 5 -9.72 2.08 2.61
N ASP A 6 -10.21 3.14 3.29
CA ASP A 6 -11.17 4.09 2.71
C ASP A 6 -10.54 4.87 1.56
N LEU A 7 -9.36 5.45 1.81
CA LEU A 7 -8.62 6.21 0.79
C LEU A 7 -8.17 5.30 -0.36
N ALA A 8 -7.67 4.11 -0.05
CA ALA A 8 -7.27 3.11 -1.03
C ALA A 8 -8.44 2.68 -1.93
N ALA A 9 -9.63 2.47 -1.34
CA ALA A 9 -10.83 2.14 -2.11
C ALA A 9 -11.24 3.27 -3.06
N GLU A 10 -11.20 4.52 -2.62
CA GLU A 10 -11.51 5.67 -3.48
C GLU A 10 -10.50 5.85 -4.63
N ALA A 11 -9.20 5.66 -4.35
CA ALA A 11 -8.16 5.67 -5.39
C ALA A 11 -8.39 4.53 -6.40
N SER A 12 -8.72 3.34 -5.91
CA SER A 12 -9.01 2.15 -6.73
C SER A 12 -10.21 2.36 -7.65
N LYS A 13 -11.32 2.90 -7.14
CA LYS A 13 -12.50 3.21 -7.95
C LYS A 13 -12.16 4.19 -9.08
N LYS A 14 -11.33 5.19 -8.80
CA LYS A 14 -10.88 6.13 -9.83
C LYS A 14 -10.01 5.48 -10.89
N ALA A 15 -9.08 4.59 -10.49
CA ALA A 15 -8.23 3.86 -11.43
C ALA A 15 -9.05 2.93 -12.33
N LEU A 16 -9.99 2.18 -11.74
CA LEU A 16 -10.89 1.29 -12.48
C LEU A 16 -11.78 2.07 -13.45
N ALA A 17 -12.37 3.18 -13.00
CA ALA A 17 -13.21 4.03 -13.86
C ALA A 17 -12.41 4.63 -15.03
N ALA A 18 -11.17 5.06 -14.80
CA ALA A 18 -10.29 5.57 -15.86
C ALA A 18 -9.92 4.50 -16.90
N ALA A 19 -9.81 3.24 -16.47
CA ALA A 19 -9.53 2.10 -17.34
C ALA A 19 -10.79 1.51 -18.00
N GLY A 20 -11.98 1.89 -17.56
CA GLY A 20 -13.25 1.31 -18.03
C GLY A 20 -13.42 -0.16 -17.63
N VAL A 21 -12.86 -0.56 -16.48
CA VAL A 21 -12.88 -1.94 -15.97
C VAL A 21 -13.80 -2.03 -14.77
N ASP A 22 -14.66 -3.06 -14.76
CA ASP A 22 -15.54 -3.33 -13.62
C ASP A 22 -14.74 -3.96 -12.47
N ALA A 23 -15.10 -3.63 -11.22
CA ALA A 23 -14.40 -4.16 -10.05
C ALA A 23 -14.44 -5.69 -9.97
N SER A 24 -15.48 -6.34 -10.50
CA SER A 24 -15.60 -7.80 -10.57
C SER A 24 -14.58 -8.46 -11.52
N GLU A 25 -13.94 -7.69 -12.39
CA GLU A 25 -12.90 -8.17 -13.30
C GLU A 25 -11.48 -8.11 -12.69
N VAL A 26 -11.32 -7.52 -11.52
CA VAL A 26 -10.05 -7.48 -10.81
C VAL A 26 -9.68 -8.87 -10.28
N ASP A 27 -8.47 -9.33 -10.59
CA ASP A 27 -7.96 -10.64 -10.18
C ASP A 27 -7.14 -10.57 -8.89
N LEU A 28 -6.37 -9.48 -8.70
CA LEU A 28 -5.42 -9.33 -7.61
C LEU A 28 -5.36 -7.88 -7.14
N ILE A 29 -5.30 -7.70 -5.82
CA ILE A 29 -5.09 -6.39 -5.16
C ILE A 29 -3.82 -6.46 -4.33
N ILE A 30 -2.89 -5.54 -4.58
CA ILE A 30 -1.62 -5.42 -3.83
C ILE A 30 -1.58 -4.04 -3.21
N VAL A 31 -1.49 -3.96 -1.89
CA VAL A 31 -1.43 -2.68 -1.17
C VAL A 31 -0.07 -2.51 -0.51
N GLY A 32 0.67 -1.48 -0.90
CA GLY A 32 1.88 -1.02 -0.19
C GLY A 32 1.47 -0.02 0.89
N THR A 33 1.58 -0.41 2.16
CA THR A 33 1.26 0.45 3.30
C THR A 33 2.05 0.06 4.54
N VAL A 34 2.33 1.03 5.41
CA VAL A 34 2.85 0.82 6.78
C VAL A 34 1.86 1.32 7.84
N THR A 35 0.73 1.87 7.40
CA THR A 35 -0.35 2.38 8.27
C THR A 35 -1.67 1.69 7.95
N PRO A 36 -1.74 0.34 8.03
CA PRO A 36 -2.97 -0.39 7.77
C PRO A 36 -4.06 0.01 8.78
N ASP A 37 -5.33 -0.23 8.45
CA ASP A 37 -6.44 0.02 9.37
C ASP A 37 -6.26 -0.75 10.69
N MET A 38 -5.68 -1.95 10.62
CA MET A 38 -5.40 -2.85 11.73
C MET A 38 -4.40 -3.93 11.32
N MET A 39 -3.83 -4.65 12.28
CA MET A 39 -2.88 -5.74 12.00
C MET A 39 -3.50 -6.89 11.18
N LEU A 40 -4.75 -7.18 11.37
CA LEU A 40 -5.54 -8.23 10.71
C LEU A 40 -6.99 -7.78 10.57
N PRO A 41 -7.64 -7.98 9.40
CA PRO A 41 -7.11 -8.54 8.16
C PRO A 41 -6.19 -7.58 7.42
N ALA A 42 -5.57 -8.03 6.31
CA ALA A 42 -4.81 -7.16 5.41
C ALA A 42 -5.69 -6.05 4.83
N THR A 43 -5.10 -4.88 4.57
CA THR A 43 -5.78 -3.75 3.94
C THR A 43 -6.35 -4.11 2.58
N ALA A 44 -5.65 -4.95 1.81
CA ALA A 44 -6.13 -5.47 0.53
C ALA A 44 -7.48 -6.19 0.64
N CYS A 45 -7.74 -6.92 1.73
CA CYS A 45 -9.03 -7.59 1.96
C CYS A 45 -10.15 -6.58 2.20
N LEU A 46 -9.87 -5.51 2.95
CA LEU A 46 -10.83 -4.44 3.22
C LEU A 46 -11.15 -3.64 1.94
N VAL A 47 -10.12 -3.36 1.15
CA VAL A 47 -10.30 -2.68 -0.15
C VAL A 47 -11.12 -3.55 -1.10
N GLN A 48 -10.83 -4.85 -1.17
CA GLN A 48 -11.56 -5.81 -1.99
C GLN A 48 -13.07 -5.74 -1.76
N ASP A 49 -13.50 -5.76 -0.50
CA ASP A 49 -14.90 -5.67 -0.11
C ASP A 49 -15.48 -4.28 -0.44
N LYS A 50 -14.78 -3.19 -0.08
CA LYS A 50 -15.23 -1.81 -0.28
C LYS A 50 -15.43 -1.42 -1.75
N ILE A 51 -14.69 -2.02 -2.68
CA ILE A 51 -14.85 -1.77 -4.12
C ILE A 51 -15.70 -2.81 -4.82
N GLY A 52 -16.09 -3.89 -4.12
CA GLY A 52 -16.91 -4.97 -4.69
C GLY A 52 -16.15 -5.92 -5.62
N ALA A 53 -14.81 -6.03 -5.49
CA ALA A 53 -13.97 -6.88 -6.32
C ALA A 53 -14.03 -8.36 -5.88
N LYS A 54 -15.21 -8.98 -5.98
CA LYS A 54 -15.53 -10.29 -5.40
C LYS A 54 -14.64 -11.45 -5.90
N ASN A 55 -14.04 -11.30 -7.08
CA ASN A 55 -13.19 -12.32 -7.68
C ASN A 55 -11.70 -12.12 -7.35
N ALA A 56 -11.34 -10.98 -6.76
CA ALA A 56 -9.97 -10.67 -6.41
C ALA A 56 -9.54 -11.34 -5.11
N TRP A 57 -8.29 -11.78 -5.07
CA TRP A 57 -7.55 -12.02 -3.84
C TRP A 57 -6.51 -10.91 -3.64
N GLY A 58 -5.84 -10.86 -2.49
CA GLY A 58 -4.89 -9.78 -2.28
C GLY A 58 -4.05 -9.92 -1.02
N PHE A 59 -3.05 -9.05 -0.91
CA PHE A 59 -2.13 -8.97 0.22
C PHE A 59 -1.50 -7.58 0.33
N ASP A 60 -0.93 -7.30 1.52
CA ASP A 60 -0.21 -6.06 1.78
C ASP A 60 1.31 -6.27 1.67
N LEU A 61 2.02 -5.21 1.28
CA LEU A 61 3.48 -5.10 1.29
C LEU A 61 3.89 -3.99 2.27
N SER A 62 4.80 -4.31 3.18
CA SER A 62 5.34 -3.37 4.17
C SER A 62 6.74 -2.93 3.77
N ILE A 63 6.84 -1.88 2.94
CA ILE A 63 8.09 -1.31 2.42
C ILE A 63 8.10 0.23 2.55
N ALA A 64 7.24 0.80 3.35
CA ALA A 64 7.11 2.23 3.54
C ALA A 64 7.03 3.01 2.19
N CYS A 65 7.84 4.08 2.03
CA CYS A 65 7.80 5.00 0.89
C CYS A 65 7.96 4.30 -0.48
N SER A 66 8.60 3.14 -0.55
CA SER A 66 8.76 2.37 -1.79
C SER A 66 7.60 1.41 -2.06
N GLY A 67 6.59 1.34 -1.19
CA GLY A 67 5.50 0.36 -1.23
C GLY A 67 4.77 0.32 -2.57
N PHE A 68 4.46 1.48 -3.14
CA PHE A 68 3.81 1.55 -4.45
C PHE A 68 4.68 0.97 -5.57
N LEU A 69 5.97 1.29 -5.59
CA LEU A 69 6.89 0.77 -6.63
C LEU A 69 7.02 -0.75 -6.56
N TYR A 70 7.09 -1.31 -5.34
CA TYR A 70 7.12 -2.76 -5.14
C TYR A 70 5.79 -3.41 -5.53
N ALA A 71 4.66 -2.81 -5.17
CA ALA A 71 3.34 -3.28 -5.58
C ALA A 71 3.20 -3.31 -7.11
N MET A 72 3.69 -2.26 -7.78
CA MET A 72 3.74 -2.19 -9.25
C MET A 72 4.59 -3.31 -9.84
N GLN A 73 5.82 -3.49 -9.36
CA GLN A 73 6.70 -4.54 -9.89
C GLN A 73 6.11 -5.94 -9.70
N VAL A 74 5.61 -6.23 -8.50
CA VAL A 74 4.97 -7.52 -8.22
C VAL A 74 3.76 -7.74 -9.13
N GLY A 75 2.90 -6.72 -9.28
CA GLY A 75 1.74 -6.77 -10.16
C GLY A 75 2.11 -7.02 -11.62
N VAL A 76 3.16 -6.35 -12.11
CA VAL A 76 3.69 -6.55 -13.48
C VAL A 76 4.13 -8.00 -13.69
N GLN A 77 4.76 -8.65 -12.71
CA GLN A 77 5.16 -10.05 -12.84
C GLN A 77 3.94 -11.00 -12.97
N PHE A 78 2.87 -10.75 -12.22
CA PHE A 78 1.65 -11.54 -12.36
C PHE A 78 1.00 -11.40 -13.74
N VAL A 79 1.01 -10.19 -14.29
CA VAL A 79 0.47 -9.93 -15.64
C VAL A 79 1.40 -10.48 -16.71
N ALA A 80 2.71 -10.26 -16.61
CA ALA A 80 3.70 -10.70 -17.60
C ALA A 80 3.80 -12.23 -17.71
N THR A 81 3.59 -12.95 -16.61
CA THR A 81 3.53 -14.43 -16.61
C THR A 81 2.20 -14.98 -17.10
N GLY A 82 1.20 -14.13 -17.31
CA GLY A 82 -0.15 -14.54 -17.68
C GLY A 82 -0.96 -15.16 -16.53
N ALA A 83 -0.47 -15.09 -15.29
CA ALA A 83 -1.18 -15.60 -14.12
C ALA A 83 -2.46 -14.78 -13.82
N HIS A 84 -2.42 -13.48 -14.06
CA HIS A 84 -3.55 -12.57 -13.89
C HIS A 84 -3.61 -11.56 -15.04
N LYS A 85 -4.80 -10.96 -15.25
CA LYS A 85 -5.03 -9.96 -16.31
C LYS A 85 -5.22 -8.56 -15.74
N ASN A 86 -5.91 -8.45 -14.61
CA ASN A 86 -6.28 -7.18 -14.00
C ASN A 86 -5.74 -7.13 -12.58
N VAL A 87 -4.58 -6.50 -12.39
CA VAL A 87 -3.92 -6.37 -11.10
C VAL A 87 -3.96 -4.93 -10.64
N LEU A 88 -4.55 -4.70 -9.48
CA LEU A 88 -4.63 -3.38 -8.86
C LEU A 88 -3.46 -3.20 -7.90
N ALA A 89 -2.52 -2.31 -8.25
CA ALA A 89 -1.42 -1.91 -7.40
C ALA A 89 -1.76 -0.58 -6.70
N ILE A 90 -1.66 -0.57 -5.38
CA ILE A 90 -2.03 0.56 -4.53
C ILE A 90 -0.85 0.90 -3.63
N GLY A 91 -0.54 2.20 -3.50
CA GLY A 91 0.29 2.73 -2.43
C GLY A 91 -0.53 3.72 -1.62
N MET A 92 -0.66 3.49 -0.32
CA MET A 92 -1.52 4.31 0.53
C MET A 92 -1.00 4.32 1.96
N ASP A 93 -0.88 5.52 2.53
CA ASP A 93 -0.58 5.68 3.95
C ASP A 93 -1.41 6.77 4.60
N VAL A 94 -1.76 6.58 5.86
CA VAL A 94 -2.39 7.55 6.76
C VAL A 94 -1.37 7.90 7.84
N MET A 95 -0.35 8.65 7.45
CA MET A 95 0.79 9.01 8.32
C MET A 95 0.36 9.84 9.52
N SER A 96 -0.73 10.59 9.42
CA SER A 96 -1.29 11.36 10.53
C SER A 96 -1.66 10.50 11.75
N SER A 97 -1.81 9.19 11.56
CA SER A 97 -2.13 8.23 12.63
C SER A 97 -0.93 7.85 13.50
N ILE A 98 0.31 8.06 13.00
CA ILE A 98 1.56 7.64 13.65
C ILE A 98 2.57 8.78 13.83
N ILE A 99 2.20 10.02 13.57
CA ILE A 99 3.08 11.19 13.71
C ILE A 99 2.96 11.79 15.11
N ASP A 100 4.08 12.03 15.78
CA ASP A 100 4.12 12.90 16.95
C ASP A 100 4.11 14.38 16.53
N TYR A 101 2.97 15.02 16.61
CA TYR A 101 2.82 16.45 16.29
C TYR A 101 3.60 17.39 17.21
N SER A 102 4.17 16.91 18.30
CA SER A 102 5.09 17.68 19.15
C SER A 102 6.53 17.64 18.63
N ASP A 103 6.89 16.67 17.81
CA ASP A 103 8.19 16.62 17.12
C ASP A 103 8.16 17.43 15.82
N ARG A 104 8.73 18.62 15.86
CA ARG A 104 8.76 19.53 14.72
C ARG A 104 9.74 19.13 13.61
N GLN A 105 10.57 18.10 13.82
CA GLN A 105 11.49 17.62 12.79
C GLN A 105 10.78 16.67 11.81
N THR A 106 9.84 15.88 12.29
CA THR A 106 9.16 14.85 11.49
C THR A 106 7.73 15.24 11.11
N CYS A 107 6.96 15.92 11.97
CA CYS A 107 5.54 16.18 11.75
C CYS A 107 5.22 17.05 10.52
N ILE A 108 6.19 17.80 10.00
CA ILE A 108 6.01 18.65 8.81
C ILE A 108 6.37 17.92 7.50
N ILE A 109 6.93 16.72 7.57
CA ILE A 109 7.44 15.98 6.41
C ILE A 109 6.40 14.99 5.90
N PHE A 110 5.69 14.32 6.81
CA PHE A 110 4.78 13.23 6.49
C PHE A 110 3.32 13.69 6.48
N GLY A 111 2.51 13.03 5.63
CA GLY A 111 1.08 13.29 5.52
C GLY A 111 0.34 12.09 4.96
N ASP A 112 -0.98 12.22 4.90
CA ASP A 112 -1.88 11.19 4.39
C ASP A 112 -1.99 11.30 2.89
N GLY A 113 -1.93 10.17 2.20
CA GLY A 113 -2.12 10.17 0.76
C GLY A 113 -1.75 8.84 0.11
N GLY A 114 -2.09 8.75 -1.16
CA GLY A 114 -1.73 7.61 -1.98
C GLY A 114 -2.44 7.59 -3.33
N GLY A 115 -2.27 6.48 -4.03
CA GLY A 115 -2.83 6.28 -5.36
C GLY A 115 -2.96 4.81 -5.70
N ALA A 116 -3.67 4.55 -6.80
CA ALA A 116 -3.83 3.22 -7.36
C ALA A 116 -3.58 3.22 -8.87
N ALA A 117 -3.05 2.12 -9.38
CA ALA A 117 -2.89 1.87 -10.80
C ALA A 117 -3.41 0.47 -11.14
N LEU A 118 -4.13 0.37 -12.26
CA LEU A 118 -4.52 -0.91 -12.83
C LEU A 118 -3.47 -1.36 -13.84
N ILE A 119 -2.94 -2.55 -13.63
CA ILE A 119 -1.93 -3.19 -14.48
C ILE A 119 -2.64 -4.25 -15.33
N GLN A 120 -2.46 -4.17 -16.64
CA GLN A 120 -3.07 -5.07 -17.62
C GLN A 120 -2.06 -5.47 -18.68
N PRO A 121 -2.30 -6.57 -19.44
CA PRO A 121 -1.51 -6.87 -20.62
C PRO A 121 -1.62 -5.73 -21.62
N SER A 122 -0.48 -5.24 -22.14
CA SER A 122 -0.48 -4.25 -23.20
C SER A 122 -0.70 -4.92 -24.56
N ALA A 123 -1.60 -4.36 -25.36
CA ALA A 123 -1.85 -4.84 -26.71
C ALA A 123 -0.78 -4.32 -27.70
N SER A 124 -0.18 -3.16 -27.40
CA SER A 124 0.87 -2.56 -28.23
C SER A 124 1.86 -1.76 -27.38
N LYS A 125 3.03 -1.46 -27.94
CA LYS A 125 4.01 -0.57 -27.29
C LYS A 125 3.53 0.87 -27.17
N GLU A 126 2.54 1.25 -27.95
CA GLU A 126 1.95 2.60 -27.94
C GLU A 126 1.07 2.82 -26.71
N ASP A 127 0.53 1.75 -26.12
CA ASP A 127 -0.29 1.80 -24.91
C ASP A 127 0.53 2.04 -23.63
N GLY A 128 1.86 2.09 -23.78
CA GLY A 128 2.79 2.14 -22.65
C GLY A 128 3.17 0.73 -22.15
N TYR A 129 4.37 0.61 -21.61
CA TYR A 129 4.87 -0.65 -21.03
C TYR A 129 5.94 -0.35 -20.00
N PHE A 130 6.15 -1.31 -19.09
CA PHE A 130 7.25 -1.25 -18.14
C PHE A 130 8.55 -1.62 -18.83
N ILE A 131 9.56 -0.76 -18.69
CA ILE A 131 10.88 -0.98 -19.28
C ILE A 131 11.71 -1.84 -18.34
N ASP A 132 11.84 -1.39 -17.09
CA ASP A 132 12.66 -2.05 -16.07
C ASP A 132 12.33 -1.55 -14.66
N PHE A 133 12.80 -2.26 -13.65
CA PHE A 133 12.74 -1.88 -12.25
C PHE A 133 14.13 -2.02 -11.63
N LEU A 134 14.52 -1.05 -10.82
CA LEU A 134 15.71 -1.12 -9.98
C LEU A 134 15.29 -0.91 -8.53
N HIS A 135 15.53 -1.90 -7.69
CA HIS A 135 15.28 -1.84 -6.25
C HIS A 135 16.54 -2.25 -5.49
N GLU A 136 16.87 -1.48 -4.48
CA GLU A 136 17.97 -1.74 -3.57
C GLU A 136 17.52 -1.56 -2.13
N VAL A 137 18.09 -2.33 -1.21
CA VAL A 137 17.81 -2.26 0.22
C VAL A 137 19.11 -2.30 0.99
N ASP A 138 19.30 -1.36 1.90
CA ASP A 138 20.34 -1.42 2.93
C ASP A 138 19.70 -1.56 4.31
N GLY A 139 19.63 -2.79 4.80
CA GLY A 139 19.06 -3.11 6.11
C GLY A 139 19.89 -2.61 7.31
N SER A 140 21.14 -2.17 7.09
CA SER A 140 21.97 -1.62 8.17
C SER A 140 21.46 -0.28 8.69
N GLY A 141 20.62 0.42 7.91
CA GLY A 141 20.01 1.70 8.26
C GLY A 141 18.72 1.62 9.07
N GLY A 142 18.31 0.45 9.56
CA GLY A 142 17.01 0.22 10.21
C GLY A 142 16.70 1.14 11.41
N ASP A 143 17.74 1.60 12.12
CA ASP A 143 17.55 2.48 13.29
C ASP A 143 17.40 3.98 12.93
N TYR A 144 17.63 4.37 11.67
CA TYR A 144 17.58 5.79 11.28
C TYR A 144 16.18 6.33 11.12
N LEU A 145 15.23 5.48 10.74
CA LEU A 145 13.82 5.83 10.63
C LEU A 145 12.98 4.62 11.01
N CYS A 146 12.49 4.60 12.24
CA CYS A 146 11.73 3.47 12.77
C CYS A 146 10.64 3.93 13.74
N MET A 147 9.61 3.09 13.86
CA MET A 147 8.60 3.16 14.91
C MET A 147 8.71 1.87 15.74
N PRO A 148 9.41 1.90 16.89
CA PRO A 148 9.80 0.68 17.59
C PRO A 148 8.64 -0.04 18.30
N GLY A 149 7.58 0.68 18.67
CA GLY A 149 6.45 0.12 19.42
C GLY A 149 5.39 -0.52 18.54
N GLY A 150 4.67 -1.51 19.10
CA GLY A 150 3.56 -2.19 18.44
C GLY A 150 3.92 -3.48 17.73
N GLY A 151 5.20 -3.74 17.50
CA GLY A 151 5.69 -5.00 16.91
C GLY A 151 6.01 -6.06 17.98
N SER A 152 6.59 -7.19 17.52
CA SER A 152 6.94 -8.31 18.40
C SER A 152 8.09 -8.01 19.37
N GLN A 153 8.96 -7.05 19.02
CA GLN A 153 10.07 -6.64 19.89
C GLN A 153 9.57 -5.82 21.09
N PHE A 154 8.64 -4.90 20.84
CA PHE A 154 8.01 -4.06 21.84
C PHE A 154 6.49 -4.08 21.66
N PRO A 155 5.80 -5.12 22.15
CA PRO A 155 4.34 -5.19 22.05
C PRO A 155 3.67 -3.99 22.72
N ALA A 156 2.52 -3.57 22.21
CA ALA A 156 1.78 -2.44 22.74
C ALA A 156 1.45 -2.61 24.22
N SER A 157 1.77 -1.62 25.03
CA SER A 157 1.54 -1.58 26.48
C SER A 157 1.39 -0.14 26.95
N ALA A 158 0.90 0.07 28.19
CA ALA A 158 0.84 1.40 28.78
C ALA A 158 2.24 2.07 28.83
N GLN A 159 3.29 1.27 29.03
CA GLN A 159 4.67 1.77 29.10
C GLN A 159 5.14 2.22 27.71
N THR A 160 4.96 1.41 26.65
CA THR A 160 5.40 1.79 25.29
C THR A 160 4.65 3.00 24.75
N VAL A 161 3.40 3.23 25.18
CA VAL A 161 2.66 4.46 24.87
C VAL A 161 3.23 5.66 25.61
N ALA A 162 3.52 5.49 26.92
CA ALA A 162 4.12 6.56 27.74
C ALA A 162 5.51 6.97 27.23
N ASP A 163 6.28 6.00 26.72
CA ASP A 163 7.62 6.22 26.15
C ASP A 163 7.58 6.70 24.69
N LYS A 164 6.39 6.99 24.15
CA LYS A 164 6.18 7.49 22.78
C LYS A 164 6.76 6.58 21.69
N MET A 165 6.76 5.27 21.89
CA MET A 165 7.36 4.31 20.93
C MET A 165 6.48 4.04 19.70
N HIS A 166 5.26 4.60 19.64
CA HIS A 166 4.28 4.41 18.58
C HIS A 166 4.17 5.60 17.62
N PHE A 167 5.18 6.48 17.63
CA PHE A 167 5.22 7.68 16.80
C PHE A 167 6.56 7.79 16.08
#